data_e811344e514f8f2df4717200e8c00f6b
#
_entry.id   e811344e514f8f2df4717200e8c00f6b
#
_cell.length_a   1.000
_cell.length_b   1.000
_cell.length_c   1.000
_cell.angle_alpha   90.00
_cell.angle_beta   90.00
_cell.angle_gamma   90.00
#
_symmetry.space_group_name_H-M   'P 1'
#
loop_
_entity.id
_entity.type
_entity.pdbx_description
1 polymer ?
#
loop_
_entity_poly.entity_id
_entity_poly.type
_entity_poly.pdbx_seq_one_letter_code
_entity_poly.pdbx_strand_id
1 'polypeptide(L)'
;QRQMCIRDRDNIVRSNHFDYDKMIAKAGKPVDKDERLMTPQTVNAYYNPTTNEICFPAAILQYPFFDMNADDACNYGAIGVVIGHEMTHGFDDQGRQYDKDGNLKDWWTSEDAKNFKERAQVLVDYFNKIEVLPGLMANGELTLGENIADHGGLQVAYLALQKAMTENPLGKDENGFTPEQRFFLSYGNVWAGNIRDEQIRLQTKSDPHSLGRWRVNAALPHISMWYDAFGVKEGDALYLPVEKRASIW
;
A
#
# COMPACT_ATOMS: atom_id res chain seq x y z
N GLN A 1 -10.80 -37.01 7.75
CA GLN A 1 -10.60 -35.84 8.66
C GLN A 1 -9.83 -36.24 9.92
N ARG A 2 -10.23 -37.31 10.63
CA ARG A 2 -9.54 -37.72 11.88
C ARG A 2 -8.09 -38.14 11.67
N GLN A 3 -7.74 -38.74 10.55
CA GLN A 3 -6.37 -39.10 10.21
C GLN A 3 -5.50 -37.88 9.82
N MET A 4 -6.11 -36.81 9.29
CA MET A 4 -5.41 -35.56 9.01
C MET A 4 -4.90 -34.91 10.30
N CYS A 5 -5.77 -34.75 11.31
CA CYS A 5 -5.41 -34.13 12.59
C CYS A 5 -4.30 -34.87 13.36
N ILE A 6 -4.29 -36.21 13.32
CA ILE A 6 -3.26 -37.03 13.98
C ILE A 6 -1.88 -36.86 13.33
N ARG A 7 -1.82 -36.40 12.06
CA ARG A 7 -0.58 -36.23 11.30
C ARG A 7 -0.25 -34.76 10.97
N ASP A 8 -0.92 -33.82 11.61
CA ASP A 8 -0.74 -32.39 11.29
C ASP A 8 0.73 -31.96 11.39
N ARG A 9 1.41 -32.37 12.47
CA ARG A 9 2.85 -32.11 12.62
C ARG A 9 3.66 -32.68 11.47
N ASP A 10 3.42 -33.95 11.11
CA ASP A 10 4.18 -34.62 10.03
C ASP A 10 3.84 -34.00 8.67
N ASN A 11 2.61 -33.53 8.46
CA ASN A 11 2.21 -32.83 7.25
C ASN A 11 2.89 -31.46 7.16
N ILE A 12 2.98 -30.71 8.25
CA ILE A 12 3.72 -29.44 8.31
C ILE A 12 5.21 -29.68 8.00
N VAL A 13 5.84 -30.69 8.62
CA VAL A 13 7.24 -31.01 8.36
C VAL A 13 7.45 -31.36 6.88
N ARG A 14 6.57 -32.18 6.27
CA ARG A 14 6.67 -32.53 4.84
C ARG A 14 6.46 -31.30 3.93
N SER A 15 5.52 -30.44 4.26
CA SER A 15 5.32 -29.19 3.52
C SER A 15 6.57 -28.32 3.58
N ASN A 16 7.14 -28.13 4.76
CA ASN A 16 8.36 -27.34 4.93
C ASN A 16 9.56 -27.94 4.17
N HIS A 17 9.69 -29.28 4.15
CA HIS A 17 10.72 -29.95 3.33
C HIS A 17 10.52 -29.68 1.84
N PHE A 18 9.28 -29.81 1.35
CA PHE A 18 8.96 -29.53 -0.03
C PHE A 18 9.28 -28.07 -0.42
N ASP A 19 8.88 -27.11 0.42
CA ASP A 19 9.13 -25.69 0.19
C ASP A 19 10.64 -25.38 0.22
N TYR A 20 11.37 -26.00 1.16
CA TYR A 20 12.82 -25.88 1.26
C TYR A 20 13.52 -26.45 0.01
N ASP A 21 13.17 -27.66 -0.40
CA ASP A 21 13.73 -28.31 -1.61
C ASP A 21 13.44 -27.48 -2.86
N LYS A 22 12.23 -26.96 -2.98
CA LYS A 22 11.83 -26.04 -4.07
C LYS A 22 12.68 -24.76 -4.06
N MET A 23 12.92 -24.17 -2.89
CA MET A 23 13.76 -22.99 -2.74
C MET A 23 15.20 -23.26 -3.15
N ILE A 24 15.80 -24.34 -2.63
CA ILE A 24 17.19 -24.73 -2.96
C ILE A 24 17.35 -25.07 -4.44
N ALA A 25 16.34 -25.67 -5.06
CA ALA A 25 16.36 -26.03 -6.48
C ALA A 25 16.42 -24.80 -7.43
N LYS A 26 16.17 -23.58 -6.93
CA LYS A 26 16.34 -22.34 -7.66
C LYS A 26 17.78 -21.85 -7.73
N ALA A 27 18.64 -22.29 -6.80
CA ALA A 27 20.02 -21.82 -6.72
C ALA A 27 20.78 -22.12 -8.03
N GLY A 28 21.47 -21.11 -8.56
CA GLY A 28 22.21 -21.20 -9.82
C GLY A 28 21.35 -21.24 -11.09
N LYS A 29 20.05 -21.04 -11.00
CA LYS A 29 19.14 -20.92 -12.15
C LYS A 29 18.76 -19.47 -12.40
N PRO A 30 18.38 -19.09 -13.63
CA PRO A 30 17.75 -17.83 -13.89
C PRO A 30 16.48 -17.65 -13.06
N VAL A 31 16.14 -16.39 -12.75
CA VAL A 31 14.88 -16.05 -12.07
C VAL A 31 13.69 -16.46 -12.95
N ASP A 32 12.75 -17.21 -12.36
CA ASP A 32 11.50 -17.57 -13.00
C ASP A 32 10.48 -16.44 -12.83
N LYS A 33 10.24 -15.67 -13.89
CA LYS A 33 9.27 -14.57 -13.90
C LYS A 33 7.81 -15.03 -13.93
N ASP A 34 7.56 -16.31 -14.26
CA ASP A 34 6.22 -16.88 -14.25
C ASP A 34 5.80 -17.38 -12.86
N GLU A 35 6.71 -17.41 -11.90
CA GLU A 35 6.38 -17.81 -10.52
C GLU A 35 5.44 -16.80 -9.88
N ARG A 36 4.34 -17.29 -9.33
CA ARG A 36 3.38 -16.48 -8.59
C ARG A 36 3.54 -16.70 -7.09
N LEU A 37 3.66 -15.59 -6.33
CA LEU A 37 3.83 -15.63 -4.87
C LEU A 37 2.51 -15.77 -4.13
N MET A 38 1.39 -15.39 -4.77
CA MET A 38 0.05 -15.49 -4.21
C MET A 38 -0.85 -16.32 -5.11
N THR A 39 -1.81 -17.01 -4.49
CA THR A 39 -2.83 -17.78 -5.22
C THR A 39 -3.90 -16.85 -5.80
N PRO A 40 -4.61 -17.26 -6.88
CA PRO A 40 -5.62 -16.41 -7.53
C PRO A 40 -6.77 -15.96 -6.64
N GLN A 41 -7.10 -16.71 -5.59
CA GLN A 41 -8.15 -16.37 -4.62
C GLN A 41 -7.69 -15.45 -3.48
N THR A 42 -6.43 -15.03 -3.47
CA THR A 42 -5.93 -14.09 -2.47
C THR A 42 -6.42 -12.68 -2.79
N VAL A 43 -7.12 -12.04 -1.85
CA VAL A 43 -7.52 -10.63 -1.96
C VAL A 43 -6.34 -9.76 -1.52
N ASN A 44 -5.39 -9.59 -2.41
CA ASN A 44 -4.19 -8.77 -2.21
C ASN A 44 -3.51 -8.50 -3.56
N ALA A 45 -2.46 -7.68 -3.53
CA ALA A 45 -1.53 -7.46 -4.62
C ALA A 45 -0.09 -7.52 -4.07
N TYR A 46 0.91 -7.50 -4.92
CA TYR A 46 2.30 -7.39 -4.49
C TYR A 46 3.21 -6.83 -5.59
N TYR A 47 4.26 -6.15 -5.17
CA TYR A 47 5.46 -5.90 -5.96
C TYR A 47 6.54 -6.91 -5.61
N ASN A 48 7.20 -7.47 -6.62
CA ASN A 48 8.35 -8.35 -6.43
C ASN A 48 9.63 -7.65 -6.92
N PRO A 49 10.52 -7.18 -6.04
CA PRO A 49 11.73 -6.47 -6.43
C PRO A 49 12.71 -7.35 -7.20
N THR A 50 12.71 -8.67 -7.00
CA THR A 50 13.63 -9.59 -7.67
C THR A 50 13.28 -9.85 -9.14
N THR A 51 12.03 -9.59 -9.53
CA THR A 51 11.55 -9.70 -10.92
C THR A 51 11.19 -8.34 -11.50
N ASN A 52 11.11 -7.31 -10.65
CA ASN A 52 10.63 -5.96 -10.97
C ASN A 52 9.22 -6.01 -11.60
N GLU A 53 8.30 -6.68 -10.93
CA GLU A 53 6.93 -6.93 -11.39
C GLU A 53 5.91 -6.60 -10.32
N ILE A 54 4.75 -6.08 -10.75
CA ILE A 54 3.54 -5.98 -9.93
C ILE A 54 2.58 -7.11 -10.30
N CYS A 55 1.89 -7.67 -9.32
CA CYS A 55 0.95 -8.76 -9.54
C CYS A 55 -0.37 -8.54 -8.78
N PHE A 56 -1.46 -8.77 -9.48
CA PHE A 56 -2.83 -8.65 -8.96
C PHE A 56 -3.54 -9.99 -9.12
N PRO A 57 -3.64 -10.81 -8.05
CA PRO A 57 -4.49 -12.00 -8.05
C PRO A 57 -5.93 -11.66 -8.41
N ALA A 58 -6.63 -12.57 -9.09
CA ALA A 58 -7.97 -12.28 -9.61
C ALA A 58 -8.99 -11.86 -8.53
N ALA A 59 -8.81 -12.36 -7.29
CA ALA A 59 -9.74 -12.07 -6.21
C ALA A 59 -9.74 -10.62 -5.71
N ILE A 60 -8.70 -9.82 -5.98
CA ILE A 60 -8.74 -8.39 -5.63
C ILE A 60 -9.59 -7.58 -6.61
N LEU A 61 -9.82 -8.09 -7.82
CA LEU A 61 -10.56 -7.40 -8.88
C LEU A 61 -12.08 -7.52 -8.68
N GLN A 62 -12.54 -7.19 -7.49
CA GLN A 62 -13.95 -7.18 -7.08
C GLN A 62 -14.18 -6.09 -6.02
N TYR A 63 -15.45 -5.78 -5.75
CA TYR A 63 -15.83 -4.83 -4.71
C TYR A 63 -15.18 -5.21 -3.35
N PRO A 64 -14.65 -4.25 -2.57
CA PRO A 64 -14.67 -2.80 -2.79
C PRO A 64 -13.52 -2.24 -3.64
N PHE A 65 -12.60 -3.07 -4.14
CA PHE A 65 -11.43 -2.61 -4.89
C PHE A 65 -11.76 -2.24 -6.34
N PHE A 66 -12.60 -3.04 -6.99
CA PHE A 66 -13.02 -2.83 -8.37
C PHE A 66 -14.49 -3.17 -8.57
N ASP A 67 -15.22 -2.29 -9.26
CA ASP A 67 -16.59 -2.54 -9.70
C ASP A 67 -16.76 -2.02 -11.13
N MET A 68 -17.15 -2.91 -12.05
CA MET A 68 -17.40 -2.57 -13.46
C MET A 68 -18.55 -1.57 -13.64
N ASN A 69 -19.44 -1.44 -12.66
CA ASN A 69 -20.60 -0.55 -12.72
C ASN A 69 -20.36 0.76 -11.97
N ALA A 70 -19.26 0.89 -11.22
CA ALA A 70 -18.89 2.14 -10.58
C ALA A 70 -18.26 3.11 -11.60
N ASP A 71 -18.32 4.40 -11.31
CA ASP A 71 -17.61 5.37 -12.13
C ASP A 71 -16.08 5.27 -11.94
N ASP A 72 -15.35 5.85 -12.89
CA ASP A 72 -13.88 5.79 -12.88
C ASP A 72 -13.29 6.37 -11.60
N ALA A 73 -13.86 7.45 -11.03
CA ALA A 73 -13.34 8.06 -9.83
C ALA A 73 -13.32 7.07 -8.65
N CYS A 74 -14.35 6.22 -8.52
CA CYS A 74 -14.40 5.18 -7.51
C CYS A 74 -13.33 4.10 -7.74
N ASN A 75 -13.18 3.60 -8.98
CA ASN A 75 -12.19 2.58 -9.30
C ASN A 75 -10.75 3.11 -9.20
N TYR A 76 -10.51 4.36 -9.63
CA TYR A 76 -9.18 4.98 -9.44
C TYR A 76 -8.85 5.19 -7.97
N GLY A 77 -9.83 5.55 -7.12
CA GLY A 77 -9.65 5.71 -5.68
C GLY A 77 -9.46 4.38 -4.91
N ALA A 78 -9.85 3.26 -5.50
CA ALA A 78 -9.71 1.92 -4.92
C ALA A 78 -8.56 1.15 -5.58
N ILE A 79 -8.84 0.33 -6.60
CA ILE A 79 -7.81 -0.50 -7.26
C ILE A 79 -6.73 0.37 -7.92
N GLY A 80 -7.06 1.57 -8.40
CA GLY A 80 -6.08 2.50 -8.96
C GLY A 80 -5.01 2.89 -7.94
N VAL A 81 -5.40 3.19 -6.70
CA VAL A 81 -4.44 3.48 -5.63
C VAL A 81 -3.61 2.24 -5.30
N VAL A 82 -4.20 1.03 -5.30
CA VAL A 82 -3.43 -0.21 -5.09
C VAL A 82 -2.40 -0.40 -6.21
N ILE A 83 -2.77 -0.16 -7.46
CA ILE A 83 -1.82 -0.24 -8.59
C ILE A 83 -0.66 0.74 -8.39
N GLY A 84 -0.95 1.99 -8.06
CA GLY A 84 0.07 3.00 -7.76
C GLY A 84 0.93 2.66 -6.53
N HIS A 85 0.34 2.03 -5.51
CA HIS A 85 1.01 1.53 -4.31
C HIS A 85 2.05 0.46 -4.68
N GLU A 86 1.66 -0.57 -5.44
CA GLU A 86 2.60 -1.62 -5.86
C GLU A 86 3.72 -1.07 -6.76
N MET A 87 3.42 -0.12 -7.65
CA MET A 87 4.44 0.56 -8.44
C MET A 87 5.42 1.34 -7.56
N THR A 88 4.93 1.99 -6.50
CA THR A 88 5.74 2.81 -5.59
C THR A 88 6.68 1.96 -4.74
N HIS A 89 6.34 0.70 -4.45
CA HIS A 89 7.24 -0.22 -3.75
C HIS A 89 8.60 -0.41 -4.44
N GLY A 90 8.69 -0.22 -5.75
CA GLY A 90 9.97 -0.20 -6.47
C GLY A 90 10.92 0.94 -6.05
N PHE A 91 10.39 1.94 -5.35
CA PHE A 91 11.10 3.18 -4.97
C PHE A 91 10.99 3.50 -3.47
N ASP A 92 10.42 2.59 -2.67
CA ASP A 92 10.39 2.74 -1.21
C ASP A 92 11.76 2.48 -0.57
N ASP A 93 11.83 2.46 0.75
CA ASP A 93 13.07 2.28 1.50
C ASP A 93 13.76 0.93 1.25
N GLN A 94 13.02 -0.11 0.87
CA GLN A 94 13.52 -1.45 0.57
C GLN A 94 13.66 -1.67 -0.95
N GLY A 95 12.62 -1.36 -1.74
CA GLY A 95 12.59 -1.62 -3.17
C GLY A 95 13.65 -0.82 -3.94
N ARG A 96 13.94 0.42 -3.53
CA ARG A 96 15.00 1.24 -4.12
C ARG A 96 16.40 0.61 -4.09
N GLN A 97 16.60 -0.44 -3.27
CA GLN A 97 17.88 -1.16 -3.18
C GLN A 97 18.06 -2.17 -4.31
N TYR A 98 17.03 -2.40 -5.13
CA TYR A 98 17.09 -3.29 -6.28
C TYR A 98 17.15 -2.48 -7.57
N ASP A 99 17.96 -2.94 -8.53
CA ASP A 99 17.99 -2.36 -9.86
C ASP A 99 16.83 -2.91 -10.72
N LYS A 100 16.67 -2.35 -11.92
CA LYS A 100 15.61 -2.77 -12.86
C LYS A 100 15.65 -4.24 -13.27
N ASP A 101 16.77 -4.90 -13.08
CA ASP A 101 16.99 -6.30 -13.42
C ASP A 101 16.79 -7.24 -12.21
N GLY A 102 16.37 -6.67 -11.06
CA GLY A 102 16.08 -7.39 -9.82
C GLY A 102 17.31 -7.75 -8.99
N ASN A 103 18.45 -7.15 -9.27
CA ASN A 103 19.65 -7.35 -8.47
C ASN A 103 19.68 -6.40 -7.28
N LEU A 104 20.08 -6.91 -6.11
CA LEU A 104 20.36 -6.08 -4.95
C LEU A 104 21.60 -5.22 -5.23
N LYS A 105 21.39 -4.00 -5.67
CA LYS A 105 22.42 -3.10 -6.14
C LYS A 105 22.02 -1.65 -5.88
N ASP A 106 22.83 -0.93 -5.13
CA ASP A 106 22.67 0.51 -4.97
C ASP A 106 22.96 1.22 -6.30
N TRP A 107 21.91 1.79 -6.89
CA TRP A 107 21.96 2.51 -8.17
C TRP A 107 21.63 3.99 -8.00
N TRP A 108 21.28 4.41 -6.80
CA TRP A 108 21.01 5.80 -6.46
C TRP A 108 22.30 6.57 -6.23
N THR A 109 22.30 7.88 -6.55
CA THR A 109 23.38 8.73 -6.11
C THR A 109 23.34 8.93 -4.60
N SER A 110 24.49 9.28 -4.01
CA SER A 110 24.54 9.58 -2.57
C SER A 110 23.63 10.76 -2.20
N GLU A 111 23.43 11.70 -3.11
CA GLU A 111 22.54 12.85 -2.93
C GLU A 111 21.07 12.42 -2.97
N ASP A 112 20.67 11.60 -3.95
CA ASP A 112 19.30 11.06 -4.03
C ASP A 112 18.96 10.26 -2.77
N ALA A 113 19.87 9.37 -2.34
CA ALA A 113 19.70 8.56 -1.15
C ALA A 113 19.55 9.40 0.12
N LYS A 114 20.31 10.50 0.22
CA LYS A 114 20.21 11.45 1.35
C LYS A 114 18.88 12.18 1.31
N ASN A 115 18.51 12.76 0.18
CA ASN A 115 17.27 13.51 0.00
C ASN A 115 16.04 12.63 0.28
N PHE A 116 16.04 11.39 -0.22
CA PHE A 116 14.99 10.41 0.08
C PHE A 116 14.86 10.16 1.58
N LYS A 117 15.98 9.92 2.28
CA LYS A 117 15.96 9.69 3.73
C LYS A 117 15.37 10.87 4.50
N GLU A 118 15.79 12.09 4.17
CA GLU A 118 15.31 13.31 4.83
C GLU A 118 13.80 13.48 4.62
N ARG A 119 13.31 13.25 3.41
CA ARG A 119 11.89 13.35 3.06
C ARG A 119 11.06 12.24 3.67
N ALA A 120 11.54 11.00 3.65
CA ALA A 120 10.87 9.85 4.26
C ALA A 120 10.77 9.96 5.78
N GLN A 121 11.75 10.61 6.44
CA GLN A 121 11.74 10.83 7.88
C GLN A 121 10.50 11.61 8.34
N VAL A 122 9.93 12.46 7.50
CA VAL A 122 8.68 13.18 7.80
C VAL A 122 7.53 12.21 8.08
N LEU A 123 7.41 11.13 7.29
CA LEU A 123 6.41 10.09 7.53
C LEU A 123 6.70 9.31 8.82
N VAL A 124 7.94 8.90 9.04
CA VAL A 124 8.34 8.22 10.28
C VAL A 124 7.95 9.03 11.51
N ASP A 125 8.34 10.31 11.54
CA ASP A 125 8.08 11.20 12.66
C ASP A 125 6.58 11.49 12.87
N TYR A 126 5.80 11.47 11.79
CA TYR A 126 4.36 11.66 11.86
C TYR A 126 3.67 10.41 12.42
N PHE A 127 3.97 9.23 11.87
CA PHE A 127 3.35 7.99 12.32
C PHE A 127 3.76 7.60 13.74
N ASN A 128 4.98 7.85 14.17
CA ASN A 128 5.44 7.62 15.55
C ASN A 128 4.65 8.39 16.62
N LYS A 129 3.92 9.44 16.25
CA LYS A 129 3.08 10.23 17.17
C LYS A 129 1.66 9.70 17.29
N ILE A 130 1.31 8.68 16.54
CA ILE A 130 -0.05 8.13 16.52
C ILE A 130 -0.20 7.11 17.66
N GLU A 131 -1.07 7.40 18.60
CA GLU A 131 -1.50 6.44 19.61
C GLU A 131 -2.61 5.55 19.01
N VAL A 132 -2.29 4.28 18.79
CA VAL A 132 -3.22 3.33 18.16
C VAL A 132 -4.18 2.68 19.16
N LEU A 133 -3.73 2.51 20.39
CA LEU A 133 -4.49 2.12 21.59
C LEU A 133 -3.89 2.85 22.79
N PRO A 134 -4.61 2.99 23.92
CA PRO A 134 -4.06 3.59 25.12
C PRO A 134 -2.70 3.01 25.52
N GLY A 135 -1.66 3.85 25.50
CA GLY A 135 -0.28 3.48 25.80
C GLY A 135 0.45 2.69 24.70
N LEU A 136 -0.12 2.55 23.51
CA LEU A 136 0.52 1.88 22.37
C LEU A 136 0.63 2.84 21.19
N MET A 137 1.87 3.19 20.85
CA MET A 137 2.17 4.03 19.69
C MET A 137 2.37 3.18 18.44
N ALA A 138 2.06 3.76 17.27
CA ALA A 138 2.45 3.20 15.99
C ALA A 138 3.98 3.16 15.85
N ASN A 139 4.48 2.37 14.91
CA ASN A 139 5.91 2.26 14.61
C ASN A 139 6.16 2.74 13.18
N GLY A 140 6.51 4.01 13.04
CA GLY A 140 6.71 4.66 11.74
C GLY A 140 7.90 4.09 10.97
N GLU A 141 8.94 3.58 11.65
CA GLU A 141 10.08 2.92 11.02
C GLU A 141 9.66 1.56 10.42
N LEU A 142 8.91 0.75 11.18
CA LEU A 142 8.44 -0.56 10.72
C LEU A 142 7.50 -0.43 9.51
N THR A 143 6.67 0.63 9.50
CA THR A 143 5.62 0.81 8.48
C THR A 143 6.03 1.78 7.37
N LEU A 144 7.30 2.20 7.30
CA LEU A 144 7.74 3.26 6.39
C LEU A 144 7.50 2.92 4.93
N GLY A 145 7.89 1.73 4.47
CA GLY A 145 7.74 1.30 3.08
C GLY A 145 6.28 1.34 2.63
N GLU A 146 5.39 0.79 3.45
CA GLU A 146 3.95 0.79 3.20
C GLU A 146 3.35 2.20 3.19
N ASN A 147 3.78 3.06 4.11
CA ASN A 147 3.30 4.45 4.15
C ASN A 147 3.81 5.28 2.96
N ILE A 148 5.03 5.01 2.46
CA ILE A 148 5.54 5.59 1.21
C ILE A 148 4.73 5.10 0.02
N ALA A 149 4.44 3.80 -0.04
CA ALA A 149 3.67 3.19 -1.11
C ALA A 149 2.23 3.73 -1.17
N ASP A 150 1.56 3.91 -0.04
CA ASP A 150 0.25 4.58 0.03
C ASP A 150 0.33 6.04 -0.44
N HIS A 151 1.36 6.78 0.00
CA HIS A 151 1.55 8.17 -0.39
C HIS A 151 1.75 8.33 -1.91
N GLY A 152 2.62 7.51 -2.51
CA GLY A 152 2.85 7.50 -3.95
C GLY A 152 1.63 7.00 -4.72
N GLY A 153 0.99 5.93 -4.24
CA GLY A 153 -0.20 5.34 -4.83
C GLY A 153 -1.35 6.33 -4.96
N LEU A 154 -1.64 7.08 -3.89
CA LEU A 154 -2.66 8.13 -3.89
C LEU A 154 -2.37 9.21 -4.93
N GLN A 155 -1.13 9.69 -5.02
CA GLN A 155 -0.76 10.73 -5.97
C GLN A 155 -0.83 10.25 -7.43
N VAL A 156 -0.23 9.08 -7.72
CA VAL A 156 -0.20 8.52 -9.08
C VAL A 156 -1.61 8.22 -9.57
N ALA A 157 -2.44 7.57 -8.75
CA ALA A 157 -3.81 7.25 -9.11
C ALA A 157 -4.68 8.50 -9.31
N TYR A 158 -4.51 9.52 -8.46
CA TYR A 158 -5.23 10.78 -8.62
C TYR A 158 -4.85 11.50 -9.92
N LEU A 159 -3.56 11.59 -10.24
CA LEU A 159 -3.10 12.18 -11.50
C LEU A 159 -3.61 11.40 -12.72
N ALA A 160 -3.66 10.07 -12.62
CA ALA A 160 -4.22 9.21 -13.66
C ALA A 160 -5.72 9.46 -13.85
N LEU A 161 -6.49 9.62 -12.76
CA LEU A 161 -7.91 10.02 -12.82
C LEU A 161 -8.06 11.39 -13.51
N GLN A 162 -7.26 12.40 -13.12
CA GLN A 162 -7.32 13.72 -13.75
C GLN A 162 -7.07 13.63 -15.26
N LYS A 163 -6.10 12.82 -15.67
CA LYS A 163 -5.84 12.57 -17.10
C LYS A 163 -7.01 11.89 -17.78
N ALA A 164 -7.59 10.86 -17.19
CA ALA A 164 -8.78 10.17 -17.75
C ALA A 164 -9.97 11.12 -17.91
N MET A 165 -10.19 12.02 -16.96
CA MET A 165 -11.25 13.02 -17.02
C MET A 165 -11.06 14.08 -18.11
N THR A 166 -9.86 14.24 -18.66
CA THR A 166 -9.69 15.11 -19.85
C THR A 166 -10.32 14.51 -21.09
N GLU A 167 -10.40 13.18 -21.17
CA GLU A 167 -10.99 12.44 -22.28
C GLU A 167 -12.47 12.13 -22.02
N ASN A 168 -12.79 11.74 -20.77
CA ASN A 168 -14.13 11.37 -20.32
C ASN A 168 -14.51 12.18 -19.06
N PRO A 169 -15.00 13.42 -19.19
CA PRO A 169 -15.33 14.26 -18.05
C PRO A 169 -16.41 13.63 -17.15
N LEU A 170 -16.14 13.60 -15.84
CA LEU A 170 -17.09 13.14 -14.84
C LEU A 170 -17.75 14.34 -14.15
N GLY A 171 -19.07 14.24 -13.90
CA GLY A 171 -19.84 15.22 -13.12
C GLY A 171 -19.94 14.83 -11.65
N LYS A 172 -20.71 15.62 -10.90
CA LYS A 172 -21.14 15.25 -9.56
C LYS A 172 -22.10 14.05 -9.63
N ASP A 173 -22.05 13.20 -8.61
CA ASP A 173 -23.00 12.11 -8.46
C ASP A 173 -24.37 12.60 -7.92
N GLU A 174 -25.31 11.68 -7.72
CA GLU A 174 -26.65 11.97 -7.19
C GLU A 174 -26.63 12.54 -5.76
N ASN A 175 -25.56 12.29 -5.00
CA ASN A 175 -25.35 12.82 -3.65
C ASN A 175 -24.60 14.16 -3.65
N GLY A 176 -24.21 14.65 -4.82
CA GLY A 176 -23.51 15.92 -5.00
C GLY A 176 -21.99 15.86 -4.81
N PHE A 177 -21.40 14.67 -4.66
CA PHE A 177 -19.94 14.51 -4.56
C PHE A 177 -19.26 14.70 -5.91
N THR A 178 -18.17 15.46 -5.92
CA THR A 178 -17.31 15.60 -7.10
C THR A 178 -16.52 14.30 -7.37
N PRO A 179 -15.97 14.11 -8.58
CA PRO A 179 -15.11 12.96 -8.86
C PRO A 179 -13.94 12.84 -7.90
N GLU A 180 -13.31 13.98 -7.55
CA GLU A 180 -12.19 14.02 -6.61
C GLU A 180 -12.61 13.56 -5.20
N GLN A 181 -13.79 13.99 -4.75
CA GLN A 181 -14.34 13.52 -3.47
C GLN A 181 -14.62 12.02 -3.49
N ARG A 182 -15.24 11.51 -4.57
CA ARG A 182 -15.51 10.07 -4.71
C ARG A 182 -14.23 9.24 -4.73
N PHE A 183 -13.15 9.73 -5.35
CA PHE A 183 -11.84 9.09 -5.31
C PHE A 183 -11.38 8.85 -3.87
N PHE A 184 -11.33 9.89 -3.05
CA PHE A 184 -10.88 9.77 -1.67
C PHE A 184 -11.85 8.99 -0.77
N LEU A 185 -13.17 9.10 -1.02
CA LEU A 185 -14.17 8.32 -0.30
C LEU A 185 -14.05 6.83 -0.61
N SER A 186 -13.79 6.48 -1.87
CA SER A 186 -13.55 5.10 -2.30
C SER A 186 -12.29 4.52 -1.63
N TYR A 187 -11.20 5.28 -1.59
CA TYR A 187 -10.00 4.90 -0.84
C TYR A 187 -10.30 4.65 0.63
N GLY A 188 -11.06 5.55 1.27
CA GLY A 188 -11.49 5.37 2.66
C GLY A 188 -12.34 4.10 2.87
N ASN A 189 -13.20 3.78 1.91
CA ASN A 189 -14.07 2.59 1.97
C ASN A 189 -13.26 1.28 1.87
N VAL A 190 -12.22 1.23 1.05
CA VAL A 190 -11.34 0.05 0.93
C VAL A 190 -10.74 -0.34 2.28
N TRP A 191 -10.39 0.62 3.11
CA TRP A 191 -9.78 0.41 4.43
C TRP A 191 -10.76 0.41 5.59
N ALA A 192 -12.06 0.52 5.32
CA ALA A 192 -13.09 0.47 6.35
C ALA A 192 -13.14 -0.92 7.00
N GLY A 193 -13.04 -0.96 8.31
CA GLY A 193 -13.06 -2.23 9.04
C GLY A 193 -13.02 -2.05 10.55
N ASN A 194 -13.37 -3.11 11.26
CA ASN A 194 -13.28 -3.20 12.71
C ASN A 194 -12.27 -4.29 13.09
N ILE A 195 -11.32 -3.95 13.94
CA ILE A 195 -10.25 -4.85 14.39
C ILE A 195 -10.30 -4.92 15.91
N ARG A 196 -10.10 -6.10 16.49
CA ARG A 196 -10.03 -6.29 17.95
C ARG A 196 -8.68 -5.79 18.48
N ASP A 197 -8.67 -5.36 19.73
CA ASP A 197 -7.49 -4.80 20.39
C ASP A 197 -6.27 -5.75 20.36
N GLU A 198 -6.50 -7.06 20.52
CA GLU A 198 -5.43 -8.06 20.45
C GLU A 198 -4.75 -8.08 19.08
N GLN A 199 -5.54 -7.97 18.01
CA GLN A 199 -5.03 -7.93 16.65
C GLN A 199 -4.32 -6.59 16.37
N ILE A 200 -4.87 -5.47 16.87
CA ILE A 200 -4.19 -4.16 16.78
C ILE A 200 -2.81 -4.24 17.44
N ARG A 201 -2.71 -4.82 18.66
CA ARG A 201 -1.44 -5.00 19.37
C ARG A 201 -0.44 -5.88 18.62
N LEU A 202 -0.91 -6.95 18.00
CA LEU A 202 -0.07 -7.85 17.22
C LEU A 202 0.42 -7.14 15.95
N GLN A 203 -0.48 -6.57 15.17
CA GLN A 203 -0.16 -5.89 13.91
C GLN A 203 0.82 -4.73 14.13
N THR A 204 0.57 -3.86 15.11
CA THR A 204 1.45 -2.73 15.42
C THR A 204 2.89 -3.12 15.75
N LYS A 205 3.08 -4.33 16.27
CA LYS A 205 4.42 -4.82 16.69
C LYS A 205 5.17 -5.60 15.62
N SER A 206 4.49 -6.20 14.67
CA SER A 206 5.08 -7.21 13.79
C SER A 206 4.74 -7.09 12.31
N ASP A 207 3.77 -6.25 11.94
CA ASP A 207 3.32 -6.10 10.56
C ASP A 207 3.84 -4.77 9.97
N PRO A 208 4.44 -4.78 8.76
CA PRO A 208 4.89 -3.57 8.09
C PRO A 208 3.74 -2.66 7.64
N HIS A 209 2.48 -3.15 7.65
CA HIS A 209 1.34 -2.34 7.25
C HIS A 209 0.77 -1.57 8.44
N SER A 210 0.56 -0.27 8.26
CA SER A 210 -0.24 0.52 9.18
C SER A 210 -1.67 -0.01 9.26
N LEU A 211 -2.34 0.18 10.41
CA LEU A 211 -3.75 -0.16 10.55
C LEU A 211 -4.60 0.62 9.53
N GLY A 212 -5.64 -0.02 8.97
CA GLY A 212 -6.47 0.57 7.91
C GLY A 212 -6.97 1.99 8.22
N ARG A 213 -7.40 2.23 9.47
CA ARG A 213 -7.75 3.59 9.92
C ARG A 213 -6.64 4.62 9.66
N TRP A 214 -5.38 4.24 9.85
CA TRP A 214 -4.24 5.14 9.75
C TRP A 214 -3.65 5.18 8.32
N ARG A 215 -3.86 4.15 7.53
CA ARG A 215 -3.62 4.21 6.08
C ARG A 215 -4.46 5.32 5.42
N VAL A 216 -5.64 5.63 5.97
CA VAL A 216 -6.49 6.73 5.52
C VAL A 216 -6.17 8.02 6.28
N ASN A 217 -6.40 8.05 7.58
CA ASN A 217 -6.41 9.30 8.36
C ASN A 217 -5.01 9.88 8.62
N ALA A 218 -3.96 9.09 8.45
CA ALA A 218 -2.58 9.57 8.56
C ALA A 218 -1.90 9.79 7.20
N ALA A 219 -2.37 9.14 6.12
CA ALA A 219 -1.84 9.39 4.79
C ALA A 219 -2.45 10.64 4.14
N LEU A 220 -3.78 10.81 4.20
CA LEU A 220 -4.49 11.92 3.55
C LEU A 220 -4.00 13.32 3.96
N PRO A 221 -3.61 13.60 5.23
CA PRO A 221 -3.02 14.89 5.60
C PRO A 221 -1.77 15.29 4.83
N HIS A 222 -1.08 14.33 4.21
CA HIS A 222 0.09 14.60 3.38
C HIS A 222 -0.24 14.82 1.88
N ILE A 223 -1.50 14.65 1.47
CA ILE A 223 -1.96 14.72 0.07
C ILE A 223 -2.64 16.06 -0.21
N SER A 224 -1.96 16.97 -0.91
CA SER A 224 -2.49 18.32 -1.17
C SER A 224 -3.84 18.30 -1.90
N MET A 225 -4.03 17.39 -2.85
CA MET A 225 -5.26 17.26 -3.60
C MET A 225 -6.49 16.90 -2.73
N TRP A 226 -6.27 16.24 -1.59
CA TRP A 226 -7.34 15.98 -0.63
C TRP A 226 -7.86 17.26 0.02
N TYR A 227 -6.99 18.23 0.30
CA TYR A 227 -7.37 19.53 0.83
C TYR A 227 -8.26 20.28 -0.15
N ASP A 228 -7.89 20.26 -1.43
CA ASP A 228 -8.66 20.93 -2.49
C ASP A 228 -10.04 20.28 -2.66
N ALA A 229 -10.11 18.93 -2.64
CA ALA A 229 -11.36 18.19 -2.82
C ALA A 229 -12.38 18.44 -1.71
N PHE A 230 -11.93 18.61 -0.45
CA PHE A 230 -12.82 18.76 0.71
C PHE A 230 -12.80 20.15 1.33
N GLY A 231 -12.01 21.08 0.80
CA GLY A 231 -11.89 22.45 1.34
C GLY A 231 -11.29 22.47 2.75
N VAL A 232 -10.39 21.52 3.06
CA VAL A 232 -9.76 21.40 4.39
C VAL A 232 -8.83 22.59 4.63
N LYS A 233 -8.93 23.20 5.81
CA LYS A 233 -8.23 24.43 6.18
C LYS A 233 -7.73 24.38 7.62
N GLU A 234 -6.90 25.33 7.98
CA GLU A 234 -6.41 25.49 9.34
C GLU A 234 -7.57 25.55 10.34
N GLY A 235 -7.44 24.75 11.41
CA GLY A 235 -8.46 24.53 12.43
C GLY A 235 -9.27 23.23 12.24
N ASP A 236 -9.23 22.59 11.08
CA ASP A 236 -9.87 21.30 10.87
C ASP A 236 -9.03 20.15 11.47
N ALA A 237 -9.70 19.08 11.92
CA ALA A 237 -9.09 18.04 12.76
C ALA A 237 -7.89 17.29 12.10
N LEU A 238 -7.88 17.17 10.78
CA LEU A 238 -6.80 16.50 10.05
C LEU A 238 -5.92 17.49 9.26
N TYR A 239 -6.03 18.78 9.54
CA TYR A 239 -5.18 19.77 8.88
C TYR A 239 -3.72 19.60 9.26
N LEU A 240 -2.86 19.56 8.27
CA LEU A 240 -1.41 19.57 8.40
C LEU A 240 -0.84 20.73 7.56
N PRO A 241 -0.06 21.65 8.15
CA PRO A 241 0.58 22.73 7.39
C PRO A 241 1.45 22.18 6.24
N VAL A 242 1.49 22.92 5.12
CA VAL A 242 2.15 22.46 3.88
C VAL A 242 3.62 22.08 4.14
N GLU A 243 4.34 22.86 4.94
CA GLU A 243 5.75 22.62 5.27
C GLU A 243 5.99 21.38 6.15
N LYS A 244 4.92 20.77 6.70
CA LYS A 244 4.97 19.54 7.49
C LYS A 244 4.48 18.31 6.71
N ARG A 245 4.01 18.52 5.47
CA ARG A 245 3.57 17.41 4.62
C ARG A 245 4.76 16.68 4.02
N ALA A 246 4.69 15.38 3.94
CA ALA A 246 5.67 14.60 3.23
C ALA A 246 5.62 14.92 1.72
N SER A 247 6.78 15.01 1.11
CA SER A 247 6.95 15.11 -0.35
C SER A 247 8.17 14.25 -0.70
N ILE A 248 7.90 12.99 -1.02
CA ILE A 248 8.98 12.01 -1.25
C ILE A 248 9.61 12.23 -2.62
N TRP A 249 8.78 12.47 -3.62
CA TRP A 249 9.17 12.63 -5.03
C TRP A 249 9.06 14.08 -5.50
#